data_0721ae716067b0336dc8fe49559fdb41
#
_entry.id   0721ae716067b0336dc8fe49559fdb41
#
_cell.length_a   1.000
_cell.length_b   1.000
_cell.length_c   1.000
_cell.angle_alpha   90.00
_cell.angle_beta   90.00
_cell.angle_gamma   90.00
#
_symmetry.space_group_name_H-M   'P 1'
#
loop_
_entity.id
_entity.type
_entity.pdbx_description
1 polymer ?
#
loop_
_entity_poly.entity_id
_entity_poly.type
_entity_poly.pdbx_seq_one_letter_code
_entity_poly.pdbx_strand_id
1 'polypeptide(L)'
;LTMECAQCHDHKYDPISQEEYFKFYAFYNNNSDPGMQTRRGNTAPMIEIITPERKKQLDALAQQQEELLTKLDSRKKEMDSQFLKWAQEAASKLDENNSALEPSDLVAHLPLDDFTDNKTVDLIRETNSCKLNGKAKIIGQAKFGGGIKIEGNGFLEVNNFGNLEHNQSFSYGAWVKIPKDNFGGAILAKMDEGNDFRGYDLWMEGGKVGLHVINKWPSNALKVVSKAKAPIKKWTHLFVTYNGNAKVDGVEIYIDGKKQQKATQQDSLSETIITDKPLRLGRRFNSAQTNGAEIDDVRFYSRSLSPLEVQVISNSDPISPILAITENNRTKAQKEILVSHYFESKDKTYQKIFRQKKDTEKSLEELRNKKLTSMIMGDNPPNKTRKTYVLMRGQYASPDKSKEILPDTPAFLPPMKEELPKNRLGLANWLMDKDHPLTARVTVNRYWQTIFGRPLVSTPGDFGSQGSWPTHPQLLTWLAKDFIDHGWNIKRTIKQMVMSSTYRQ
;
A
#
# COMPACT_ATOMS: atom_id res chain seq x y z
N LEU A 1 39.52 14.79 -14.75
CA LEU A 1 40.30 15.29 -13.65
C LEU A 1 41.38 14.28 -13.29
N THR A 2 42.58 14.71 -13.17
CA THR A 2 43.83 13.99 -13.06
C THR A 2 44.04 13.14 -11.78
N MET A 3 43.02 12.99 -10.91
CA MET A 3 43.11 12.24 -9.67
C MET A 3 43.26 10.72 -9.84
N GLU A 4 42.97 10.17 -11.04
CA GLU A 4 42.90 8.72 -11.26
C GLU A 4 44.26 8.02 -11.03
N CYS A 5 45.38 8.70 -11.31
CA CYS A 5 46.72 8.18 -11.03
C CYS A 5 46.96 7.97 -9.51
N ALA A 6 46.30 8.76 -8.66
CA ALA A 6 46.38 8.66 -7.22
C ALA A 6 45.60 7.47 -6.63
N GLN A 7 44.87 6.70 -7.43
CA GLN A 7 44.20 5.48 -6.98
C GLN A 7 45.21 4.40 -6.49
N CYS A 8 46.34 4.29 -7.13
CA CYS A 8 47.30 3.21 -6.88
C CYS A 8 48.51 3.63 -6.03
N HIS A 9 48.90 4.90 -6.09
CA HIS A 9 50.03 5.50 -5.40
C HIS A 9 49.89 7.02 -5.37
N ASP A 10 50.65 7.74 -4.59
CA ASP A 10 50.67 9.20 -4.60
C ASP A 10 50.90 9.73 -6.01
N HIS A 11 50.18 10.79 -6.41
CA HIS A 11 50.32 11.36 -7.76
C HIS A 11 51.76 11.86 -7.99
N LYS A 12 52.33 11.48 -9.12
CA LYS A 12 53.76 11.74 -9.37
C LYS A 12 54.12 13.23 -9.45
N TYR A 13 53.22 14.04 -9.98
CA TYR A 13 53.48 15.44 -10.32
C TYR A 13 52.64 16.43 -9.52
N ASP A 14 51.40 16.12 -9.27
CA ASP A 14 50.48 16.98 -8.55
C ASP A 14 50.43 16.62 -7.06
N PRO A 15 50.18 17.57 -6.15
CA PRO A 15 50.17 17.35 -4.72
C PRO A 15 48.87 16.63 -4.27
N ILE A 16 48.68 15.42 -4.76
CA ILE A 16 47.54 14.56 -4.46
C ILE A 16 48.05 13.22 -3.97
N SER A 17 47.86 12.91 -2.69
CA SER A 17 48.17 11.61 -2.13
C SER A 17 47.13 10.54 -2.47
N GLN A 18 47.51 9.26 -2.36
CA GLN A 18 46.56 8.16 -2.49
C GLN A 18 45.47 8.27 -1.43
N GLU A 19 45.77 8.68 -0.20
CA GLU A 19 44.77 8.90 0.84
C GLU A 19 43.76 9.96 0.44
N GLU A 20 44.16 11.07 -0.16
CA GLU A 20 43.26 12.12 -0.63
C GLU A 20 42.35 11.64 -1.77
N TYR A 21 42.86 10.78 -2.65
CA TYR A 21 41.98 10.11 -3.65
C TYR A 21 40.86 9.33 -2.96
N PHE A 22 41.19 8.53 -1.92
CA PHE A 22 40.16 7.76 -1.23
C PHE A 22 39.27 8.60 -0.33
N LYS A 23 39.74 9.74 0.21
CA LYS A 23 38.87 10.75 0.85
C LYS A 23 37.84 11.29 -0.12
N PHE A 24 38.25 11.62 -1.33
CA PHE A 24 37.34 12.08 -2.37
C PHE A 24 36.41 10.97 -2.87
N TYR A 25 36.91 9.75 -3.03
CA TYR A 25 36.14 8.57 -3.37
C TYR A 25 35.07 8.27 -2.32
N ALA A 26 35.33 8.53 -1.04
CA ALA A 26 34.40 8.27 0.06
C ALA A 26 33.04 9.00 -0.08
N PHE A 27 32.98 10.16 -0.76
CA PHE A 27 31.73 10.83 -1.08
C PHE A 27 30.79 9.98 -1.95
N TYR A 28 31.31 9.07 -2.75
CA TYR A 28 30.57 8.22 -3.68
C TYR A 28 30.39 6.78 -3.20
N ASN A 29 31.22 6.33 -2.26
CA ASN A 29 31.22 4.94 -1.81
C ASN A 29 29.96 4.54 -1.01
N ASN A 30 29.18 5.51 -0.55
CA ASN A 30 27.99 5.27 0.27
C ASN A 30 26.68 5.22 -0.56
N ASN A 31 26.73 5.01 -1.86
CA ASN A 31 25.51 4.93 -2.65
C ASN A 31 24.73 3.62 -2.37
N SER A 32 23.41 3.69 -2.49
CA SER A 32 22.49 2.58 -2.29
C SER A 32 22.11 1.86 -3.59
N ASP A 33 22.80 2.16 -4.70
CA ASP A 33 22.54 1.53 -5.99
C ASP A 33 22.81 0.01 -5.88
N PRO A 34 21.85 -0.87 -6.23
CA PRO A 34 22.02 -2.31 -6.16
C PRO A 34 23.01 -2.90 -7.19
N GLY A 35 23.47 -2.10 -8.16
CA GLY A 35 24.43 -2.51 -9.19
C GLY A 35 23.87 -3.37 -10.31
N MET A 36 22.96 -4.29 -10.01
CA MET A 36 22.22 -5.05 -11.04
C MET A 36 20.81 -4.51 -11.18
N GLN A 37 20.53 -3.93 -12.34
CA GLN A 37 19.22 -3.35 -12.65
C GLN A 37 18.42 -4.27 -13.55
N THR A 38 17.11 -4.36 -13.29
CA THR A 38 16.20 -4.97 -14.24
C THR A 38 16.10 -4.10 -15.50
N ARG A 39 16.08 -4.72 -16.69
CA ARG A 39 16.03 -3.98 -17.95
C ARG A 39 14.66 -3.35 -18.28
N ARG A 40 13.70 -3.39 -17.35
CA ARG A 40 12.35 -2.86 -17.53
C ARG A 40 12.04 -1.78 -16.50
N GLY A 41 11.88 -0.55 -17.00
CA GLY A 41 11.50 0.61 -16.18
C GLY A 41 12.61 1.14 -15.27
N ASN A 42 12.24 2.08 -14.43
CA ASN A 42 13.12 2.69 -13.43
C ASN A 42 13.21 1.79 -12.20
N THR A 43 14.40 1.65 -11.63
CA THR A 43 14.65 0.91 -10.38
C THR A 43 14.94 1.87 -9.23
N ALA A 44 14.70 1.41 -8.01
CA ALA A 44 15.05 2.16 -6.81
C ALA A 44 16.59 2.34 -6.68
N PRO A 45 17.06 3.45 -6.11
CA PRO A 45 16.25 4.53 -5.53
C PRO A 45 15.69 5.50 -6.60
N MET A 46 14.45 5.93 -6.39
CA MET A 46 13.72 6.83 -7.31
C MET A 46 13.13 8.02 -6.56
N ILE A 47 13.00 9.13 -7.27
CA ILE A 47 12.16 10.26 -6.85
C ILE A 47 10.96 10.40 -7.78
N GLU A 48 9.87 10.88 -7.24
CA GLU A 48 8.72 11.32 -8.02
C GLU A 48 8.95 12.76 -8.50
N ILE A 49 8.79 12.96 -9.81
CA ILE A 49 8.83 14.31 -10.41
C ILE A 49 7.41 14.85 -10.43
N ILE A 50 7.14 15.83 -9.59
CA ILE A 50 5.86 16.53 -9.55
C ILE A 50 6.02 17.82 -10.35
N THR A 51 5.44 17.87 -11.55
CA THR A 51 5.40 19.11 -12.32
C THR A 51 4.46 20.13 -11.67
N PRO A 52 4.65 21.46 -11.89
CA PRO A 52 3.77 22.49 -11.36
C PRO A 52 2.29 22.27 -11.74
N GLU A 53 2.04 21.83 -12.96
CA GLU A 53 0.70 21.53 -13.49
C GLU A 53 0.06 20.36 -12.74
N ARG A 54 0.83 19.29 -12.53
CA ARG A 54 0.37 18.11 -11.79
C ARG A 54 0.11 18.44 -10.33
N LYS A 55 0.96 19.23 -9.71
CA LYS A 55 0.75 19.72 -8.33
C LYS A 55 -0.56 20.48 -8.23
N LYS A 56 -0.81 21.43 -9.14
CA LYS A 56 -2.05 22.20 -9.19
C LYS A 56 -3.29 21.30 -9.34
N GLN A 57 -3.22 20.26 -10.17
CA GLN A 57 -4.32 19.30 -10.32
C GLN A 57 -4.57 18.47 -9.06
N LEU A 58 -3.50 17.98 -8.40
CA LEU A 58 -3.61 17.26 -7.12
C LEU A 58 -4.22 18.13 -6.03
N ASP A 59 -3.74 19.36 -5.89
CA ASP A 59 -4.21 20.32 -4.88
C ASP A 59 -5.69 20.67 -5.12
N ALA A 60 -6.10 20.90 -6.38
CA ALA A 60 -7.48 21.18 -6.75
C ALA A 60 -8.43 20.02 -6.43
N LEU A 61 -8.04 18.79 -6.77
CA LEU A 61 -8.83 17.59 -6.46
C LEU A 61 -8.92 17.32 -4.94
N ALA A 62 -7.83 17.56 -4.20
CA ALA A 62 -7.82 17.44 -2.74
C ALA A 62 -8.75 18.47 -2.09
N GLN A 63 -8.71 19.71 -2.53
CA GLN A 63 -9.63 20.76 -2.07
C GLN A 63 -11.09 20.40 -2.39
N GLN A 64 -11.36 19.93 -3.62
CA GLN A 64 -12.70 19.51 -4.02
C GLN A 64 -13.22 18.37 -3.14
N GLN A 65 -12.36 17.41 -2.78
CA GLN A 65 -12.71 16.31 -1.87
C GLN A 65 -13.11 16.84 -0.48
N GLU A 66 -12.36 17.77 0.07
CA GLU A 66 -12.67 18.39 1.37
C GLU A 66 -13.98 19.20 1.36
N GLU A 67 -14.23 19.96 0.29
CA GLU A 67 -15.50 20.65 0.11
C GLU A 67 -16.70 19.70 0.02
N LEU A 68 -16.53 18.56 -0.68
CA LEU A 68 -17.59 17.56 -0.78
C LEU A 68 -17.86 16.85 0.54
N LEU A 69 -16.82 16.55 1.33
CA LEU A 69 -16.98 16.03 2.70
C LEU A 69 -17.76 17.00 3.59
N THR A 70 -17.38 18.28 3.56
CA THR A 70 -18.08 19.33 4.31
C THR A 70 -19.56 19.43 3.91
N LYS A 71 -19.86 19.34 2.59
CA LYS A 71 -21.25 19.35 2.09
C LYS A 71 -22.05 18.11 2.53
N LEU A 72 -21.43 16.93 2.59
CA LEU A 72 -22.07 15.71 3.09
C LEU A 72 -22.40 15.83 4.58
N ASP A 73 -21.47 16.35 5.39
CA ASP A 73 -21.68 16.54 6.82
C ASP A 73 -22.74 17.62 7.10
N SER A 74 -22.73 18.72 6.35
CA SER A 74 -23.78 19.75 6.42
C SER A 74 -25.14 19.18 6.07
N ARG A 75 -25.23 18.33 5.02
CA ARG A 75 -26.46 17.68 4.62
C ARG A 75 -26.99 16.72 5.67
N LYS A 76 -26.13 15.96 6.35
CA LYS A 76 -26.53 15.10 7.47
C LYS A 76 -27.15 15.92 8.60
N LYS A 77 -26.55 17.05 8.97
CA LYS A 77 -27.09 17.95 10.02
C LYS A 77 -28.42 18.59 9.63
N GLU A 78 -28.53 19.05 8.39
CA GLU A 78 -29.78 19.65 7.87
C GLU A 78 -30.96 18.68 7.90
N MET A 79 -30.70 17.41 7.60
CA MET A 79 -31.72 16.39 7.45
C MET A 79 -31.92 15.51 8.68
N ASP A 80 -31.28 15.82 9.80
CA ASP A 80 -31.31 14.99 11.01
C ASP A 80 -32.75 14.71 11.50
N SER A 81 -33.61 15.72 11.54
CA SER A 81 -35.02 15.55 11.94
C SER A 81 -35.81 14.63 11.00
N GLN A 82 -35.52 14.66 9.68
CA GLN A 82 -36.17 13.79 8.70
C GLN A 82 -35.61 12.34 8.80
N PHE A 83 -34.34 12.19 9.08
CA PHE A 83 -33.75 10.90 9.39
C PHE A 83 -34.41 10.27 10.64
N LEU A 84 -34.55 11.01 11.73
CA LEU A 84 -35.20 10.51 12.95
C LEU A 84 -36.63 10.09 12.69
N LYS A 85 -37.39 10.91 11.96
CA LYS A 85 -38.78 10.58 11.57
C LYS A 85 -38.83 9.30 10.72
N TRP A 86 -37.94 9.16 9.73
CA TRP A 86 -37.83 7.95 8.91
C TRP A 86 -37.50 6.72 9.77
N ALA A 87 -36.55 6.84 10.69
CA ALA A 87 -36.12 5.74 11.57
C ALA A 87 -37.26 5.26 12.47
N GLN A 88 -38.07 6.19 13.01
CA GLN A 88 -39.28 5.86 13.79
C GLN A 88 -40.37 5.20 12.93
N GLU A 89 -40.68 5.76 11.75
CA GLU A 89 -41.63 5.18 10.81
C GLU A 89 -41.21 3.82 10.27
N ALA A 90 -39.90 3.63 10.02
CA ALA A 90 -39.34 2.35 9.58
C ALA A 90 -39.41 1.31 10.70
N ALA A 91 -39.08 1.70 11.94
CA ALA A 91 -39.22 0.83 13.10
C ALA A 91 -40.67 0.42 13.39
N SER A 92 -41.65 1.34 13.23
CA SER A 92 -43.07 1.02 13.43
C SER A 92 -43.67 0.14 12.35
N LYS A 93 -43.06 0.07 11.17
CA LYS A 93 -43.46 -0.81 10.04
C LYS A 93 -42.78 -2.18 10.08
N LEU A 94 -41.84 -2.40 11.02
CA LEU A 94 -41.38 -3.75 11.29
C LEU A 94 -42.57 -4.51 11.87
N ASP A 95 -43.17 -5.38 11.05
CA ASP A 95 -44.25 -6.26 11.51
C ASP A 95 -43.80 -6.99 12.76
N GLU A 96 -44.68 -7.10 13.77
CA GLU A 96 -44.41 -7.93 14.97
C GLU A 96 -43.98 -9.36 14.57
N ASN A 97 -44.48 -9.84 13.44
CA ASN A 97 -44.10 -11.10 12.81
C ASN A 97 -42.65 -11.08 12.24
N ASN A 98 -42.14 -9.94 11.77
CA ASN A 98 -40.78 -9.84 11.23
C ASN A 98 -39.70 -9.66 12.32
N SER A 99 -40.01 -8.98 13.42
CA SER A 99 -39.12 -8.91 14.59
C SER A 99 -39.05 -10.25 15.34
N ALA A 100 -40.14 -11.05 15.31
CA ALA A 100 -40.16 -12.41 15.87
C ALA A 100 -39.43 -13.46 15.00
N LEU A 101 -39.09 -13.14 13.76
CA LEU A 101 -38.41 -14.03 12.81
C LEU A 101 -36.88 -13.77 12.73
N GLU A 102 -36.37 -12.66 13.29
CA GLU A 102 -34.92 -12.50 13.44
C GLU A 102 -34.40 -13.59 14.37
N PRO A 103 -33.45 -14.42 13.90
CA PRO A 103 -32.96 -15.50 14.71
C PRO A 103 -32.31 -14.99 16.00
N SER A 104 -32.74 -15.49 17.14
CA SER A 104 -32.04 -15.28 18.42
C SER A 104 -30.65 -15.88 18.37
N ASP A 105 -29.82 -15.52 19.35
CA ASP A 105 -28.48 -16.10 19.55
C ASP A 105 -27.44 -15.74 18.48
N LEU A 106 -27.60 -14.55 17.87
CA LEU A 106 -26.59 -13.91 17.05
C LEU A 106 -25.38 -13.57 17.95
N VAL A 107 -24.21 -14.10 17.63
CA VAL A 107 -22.99 -13.96 18.45
C VAL A 107 -21.91 -13.11 17.79
N ALA A 108 -21.99 -12.89 16.48
CA ALA A 108 -21.19 -11.91 15.77
C ALA A 108 -21.88 -11.44 14.50
N HIS A 109 -21.73 -10.17 14.19
CA HIS A 109 -22.23 -9.54 12.96
C HIS A 109 -21.20 -8.55 12.42
N LEU A 110 -20.61 -8.87 11.29
CA LEU A 110 -19.65 -8.04 10.58
C LEU A 110 -20.31 -7.49 9.31
N PRO A 111 -20.91 -6.29 9.34
CA PRO A 111 -21.57 -5.69 8.18
C PRO A 111 -20.57 -5.28 7.10
N LEU A 112 -19.30 -5.02 7.46
CA LEU A 112 -18.22 -4.61 6.55
C LEU A 112 -18.46 -3.28 5.83
N ASP A 113 -19.33 -2.43 6.38
CA ASP A 113 -19.69 -1.13 5.80
C ASP A 113 -18.62 -0.07 6.02
N ASP A 114 -18.14 0.03 7.26
CA ASP A 114 -17.25 1.10 7.71
C ASP A 114 -15.89 0.57 8.14
N PHE A 115 -14.85 1.24 7.65
CA PHE A 115 -13.47 0.96 8.01
C PHE A 115 -12.75 2.25 8.41
N THR A 116 -12.09 2.21 9.57
CA THR A 116 -11.16 3.25 10.02
C THR A 116 -9.78 2.62 10.22
N ASP A 117 -8.75 3.13 9.57
CA ASP A 117 -7.38 2.58 9.61
C ASP A 117 -7.31 1.07 9.32
N ASN A 118 -8.05 0.61 8.30
CA ASN A 118 -8.21 -0.80 7.93
C ASN A 118 -8.86 -1.68 9.01
N LYS A 119 -9.54 -1.09 9.98
CA LYS A 119 -10.29 -1.81 11.01
C LYS A 119 -11.78 -1.61 10.82
N THR A 120 -12.56 -2.65 11.06
CA THR A 120 -14.02 -2.61 11.12
C THR A 120 -14.50 -3.20 12.47
N VAL A 121 -15.80 -3.11 12.71
CA VAL A 121 -16.39 -3.52 13.98
C VAL A 121 -17.28 -4.75 13.83
N ASP A 122 -17.39 -5.53 14.90
CA ASP A 122 -18.43 -6.52 15.12
C ASP A 122 -19.56 -5.82 15.92
N LEU A 123 -20.78 -5.77 15.34
CA LEU A 123 -21.90 -5.06 15.97
C LEU A 123 -22.41 -5.70 17.26
N ILE A 124 -22.06 -6.96 17.51
CA ILE A 124 -22.48 -7.70 18.72
C ILE A 124 -21.38 -7.67 19.77
N ARG A 125 -20.10 -7.72 19.34
CA ARG A 125 -18.94 -7.77 20.23
C ARG A 125 -17.94 -6.68 19.83
N GLU A 126 -18.16 -5.47 20.31
CA GLU A 126 -17.28 -4.31 20.01
C GLU A 126 -15.80 -4.52 20.39
N THR A 127 -15.52 -5.49 21.29
CA THR A 127 -14.16 -5.87 21.69
C THR A 127 -13.43 -6.71 20.65
N ASN A 128 -14.12 -7.25 19.64
CA ASN A 128 -13.49 -8.01 18.58
C ASN A 128 -12.66 -7.08 17.69
N SER A 129 -11.37 -7.37 17.55
CA SER A 129 -10.49 -6.65 16.64
C SER A 129 -10.62 -7.26 15.25
N CYS A 130 -11.24 -6.51 14.32
CA CYS A 130 -11.40 -6.89 12.93
C CYS A 130 -10.47 -6.02 12.07
N LYS A 131 -9.45 -6.61 11.44
CA LYS A 131 -8.43 -5.87 10.69
C LYS A 131 -8.26 -6.41 9.28
N LEU A 132 -8.30 -5.51 8.30
CA LEU A 132 -8.00 -5.80 6.91
C LEU A 132 -6.49 -5.87 6.69
N ASN A 133 -6.00 -6.92 6.02
CA ASN A 133 -4.59 -7.21 5.83
C ASN A 133 -4.25 -7.49 4.36
N GLY A 134 -2.97 -7.35 4.02
CA GLY A 134 -2.45 -7.66 2.69
C GLY A 134 -3.03 -6.76 1.60
N LYS A 135 -3.40 -7.38 0.47
CA LYS A 135 -3.96 -6.67 -0.70
C LYS A 135 -5.49 -6.68 -0.74
N ALA A 136 -6.17 -7.03 0.35
CA ALA A 136 -7.61 -6.90 0.41
C ALA A 136 -8.02 -5.43 0.31
N LYS A 137 -9.17 -5.17 -0.34
CA LYS A 137 -9.66 -3.81 -0.61
C LYS A 137 -11.04 -3.62 -0.01
N ILE A 138 -11.28 -2.44 0.51
CA ILE A 138 -12.62 -1.98 0.89
C ILE A 138 -13.34 -1.60 -0.40
N ILE A 139 -14.58 -2.07 -0.55
CA ILE A 139 -15.46 -1.70 -1.66
C ILE A 139 -16.67 -0.94 -1.11
N GLY A 140 -16.99 0.17 -1.72
CA GLY A 140 -18.10 1.03 -1.26
C GLY A 140 -19.44 0.70 -1.90
N GLN A 141 -19.57 -0.38 -2.67
CA GLN A 141 -20.83 -0.89 -3.22
C GLN A 141 -20.80 -2.41 -3.17
N ALA A 142 -21.27 -2.95 -2.05
CA ALA A 142 -21.41 -4.38 -1.84
C ALA A 142 -22.89 -4.81 -1.94
N LYS A 143 -23.30 -5.85 -1.25
CA LYS A 143 -24.71 -6.27 -1.19
C LYS A 143 -25.53 -5.24 -0.41
N PHE A 144 -25.00 -4.80 0.72
CA PHE A 144 -25.53 -3.76 1.58
C PHE A 144 -24.40 -2.76 1.85
N GLY A 145 -24.54 -1.49 1.52
CA GLY A 145 -23.49 -0.49 1.79
C GLY A 145 -22.09 -0.85 1.27
N GLY A 146 -21.15 -0.97 2.19
CA GLY A 146 -19.76 -1.35 1.95
C GLY A 146 -19.51 -2.86 1.94
N GLY A 147 -18.23 -3.25 1.79
CA GLY A 147 -17.79 -4.64 1.83
C GLY A 147 -16.29 -4.77 1.59
N ILE A 148 -15.80 -5.99 1.46
CA ILE A 148 -14.40 -6.25 1.15
C ILE A 148 -14.24 -7.06 -0.14
N LYS A 149 -13.17 -6.79 -0.87
CA LYS A 149 -12.72 -7.58 -2.01
C LYS A 149 -11.37 -8.22 -1.70
N ILE A 150 -11.27 -9.52 -1.89
CA ILE A 150 -10.07 -10.29 -1.64
C ILE A 150 -9.18 -10.25 -2.88
N GLU A 151 -7.98 -9.68 -2.77
CA GLU A 151 -7.00 -9.62 -3.85
C GLU A 151 -5.62 -10.11 -3.36
N GLY A 152 -4.90 -10.81 -4.23
CA GLY A 152 -3.54 -11.29 -3.94
C GLY A 152 -3.49 -12.09 -2.62
N ASN A 153 -2.72 -11.62 -1.63
CA ASN A 153 -2.59 -12.20 -0.30
C ASN A 153 -3.51 -11.55 0.75
N GLY A 154 -4.55 -10.84 0.31
CA GLY A 154 -5.44 -10.07 1.19
C GLY A 154 -6.41 -10.94 1.99
N PHE A 155 -6.77 -10.49 3.19
CA PHE A 155 -7.77 -11.12 4.07
C PHE A 155 -8.23 -10.13 5.14
N LEU A 156 -9.39 -10.40 5.77
CA LEU A 156 -9.77 -9.76 7.01
C LEU A 156 -9.54 -10.74 8.16
N GLU A 157 -8.90 -10.29 9.24
CA GLU A 157 -8.64 -11.08 10.43
C GLU A 157 -9.52 -10.61 11.58
N VAL A 158 -10.19 -11.55 12.25
CA VAL A 158 -11.03 -11.33 13.44
C VAL A 158 -10.38 -12.06 14.61
N ASN A 159 -9.88 -11.28 15.56
CA ASN A 159 -9.23 -11.81 16.75
C ASN A 159 -10.24 -12.07 17.87
N ASN A 160 -9.91 -12.96 18.79
CA ASN A 160 -10.68 -13.29 20.00
C ASN A 160 -12.11 -13.79 19.73
N PHE A 161 -12.36 -14.37 18.55
CA PHE A 161 -13.66 -14.88 18.15
C PHE A 161 -13.58 -16.23 17.43
N GLY A 162 -14.73 -16.95 17.41
CA GLY A 162 -14.97 -18.12 16.58
C GLY A 162 -14.48 -19.45 17.21
N ASN A 163 -14.29 -19.54 18.52
CA ASN A 163 -14.09 -20.82 19.19
C ASN A 163 -15.41 -21.59 19.22
N LEU A 164 -15.61 -22.43 18.20
CA LEU A 164 -16.73 -23.35 18.09
C LEU A 164 -16.22 -24.75 18.43
N GLU A 165 -17.07 -25.58 19.07
CA GLU A 165 -16.70 -26.95 19.41
C GLU A 165 -17.52 -27.97 18.63
N HIS A 166 -16.96 -29.17 18.38
CA HIS A 166 -17.54 -30.22 17.54
C HIS A 166 -18.91 -30.72 18.03
N ASN A 167 -19.17 -30.62 19.34
CA ASN A 167 -20.41 -31.03 19.97
C ASN A 167 -21.36 -29.86 20.31
N GLN A 168 -21.08 -28.67 19.75
CA GLN A 168 -21.93 -27.49 19.88
C GLN A 168 -22.65 -27.20 18.57
N SER A 169 -23.90 -26.79 18.65
CA SER A 169 -24.63 -26.31 17.50
C SER A 169 -24.22 -24.88 17.14
N PHE A 170 -24.12 -24.58 15.86
CA PHE A 170 -23.80 -23.24 15.38
C PHE A 170 -24.29 -23.04 13.92
N SER A 171 -24.32 -21.80 13.52
CA SER A 171 -24.60 -21.42 12.15
C SER A 171 -23.77 -20.20 11.77
N TYR A 172 -23.33 -20.14 10.49
CA TYR A 172 -22.64 -18.98 9.98
C TYR A 172 -22.70 -18.87 8.47
N GLY A 173 -22.49 -17.67 7.97
CA GLY A 173 -22.42 -17.41 6.54
C GLY A 173 -22.15 -15.96 6.22
N ALA A 174 -22.24 -15.64 4.94
CA ALA A 174 -22.00 -14.31 4.40
C ALA A 174 -22.72 -14.11 3.07
N TRP A 175 -22.87 -12.86 2.67
CA TRP A 175 -23.10 -12.51 1.28
C TRP A 175 -21.76 -12.54 0.53
N VAL A 176 -21.74 -13.24 -0.60
CA VAL A 176 -20.50 -13.46 -1.38
C VAL A 176 -20.79 -13.25 -2.86
N LYS A 177 -19.88 -12.56 -3.55
CA LYS A 177 -19.92 -12.45 -5.01
C LYS A 177 -18.69 -13.14 -5.60
N ILE A 178 -18.95 -14.25 -6.26
CA ILE A 178 -17.91 -15.11 -6.83
C ILE A 178 -17.47 -14.58 -8.19
N PRO A 179 -16.16 -14.41 -8.46
CA PRO A 179 -15.69 -13.73 -9.67
C PRO A 179 -15.81 -14.57 -10.95
N LYS A 180 -15.71 -15.91 -10.85
CA LYS A 180 -15.62 -16.81 -12.02
C LYS A 180 -16.13 -18.23 -11.71
N ASP A 181 -16.37 -19.00 -12.74
CA ASP A 181 -16.66 -20.45 -12.60
C ASP A 181 -15.45 -21.24 -12.05
N ASN A 182 -15.71 -22.45 -11.56
CA ASN A 182 -14.73 -23.31 -10.89
C ASN A 182 -13.94 -22.62 -9.77
N PHE A 183 -14.61 -21.69 -9.07
CA PHE A 183 -14.03 -20.94 -7.98
C PHE A 183 -13.81 -21.84 -6.76
N GLY A 184 -12.68 -21.64 -6.05
CA GLY A 184 -12.32 -22.41 -4.86
C GLY A 184 -11.61 -21.57 -3.82
N GLY A 185 -11.59 -22.08 -2.59
CA GLY A 185 -10.95 -21.46 -1.43
C GLY A 185 -11.90 -21.28 -0.25
N ALA A 186 -11.39 -20.74 0.86
CA ALA A 186 -12.17 -20.49 2.06
C ALA A 186 -12.74 -19.06 2.08
N ILE A 187 -14.06 -18.94 2.05
CA ILE A 187 -14.75 -17.66 2.24
C ILE A 187 -14.50 -17.13 3.64
N LEU A 188 -14.63 -17.99 4.64
CA LEU A 188 -14.18 -17.75 6.00
C LEU A 188 -13.60 -19.03 6.58
N ALA A 189 -12.64 -18.92 7.48
CA ALA A 189 -12.03 -20.06 8.15
C ALA A 189 -11.40 -19.67 9.49
N LYS A 190 -11.57 -20.54 10.48
CA LYS A 190 -10.73 -20.61 11.67
C LYS A 190 -10.08 -21.99 11.67
N MET A 191 -8.83 -22.07 11.17
CA MET A 191 -8.22 -23.37 10.84
C MET A 191 -6.71 -23.31 10.99
N ASP A 192 -6.13 -24.32 11.65
CA ASP A 192 -4.70 -24.53 11.79
C ASP A 192 -4.20 -25.61 10.82
N GLU A 193 -3.67 -25.18 9.69
CA GLU A 193 -3.12 -26.05 8.66
C GLU A 193 -1.85 -26.78 9.11
N GLY A 194 -1.13 -26.23 10.10
CA GLY A 194 0.05 -26.85 10.71
C GLY A 194 -0.29 -27.96 11.72
N ASN A 195 -1.56 -28.06 12.14
CA ASN A 195 -2.06 -29.05 13.06
C ASN A 195 -3.21 -29.86 12.44
N ASP A 196 -2.89 -30.62 11.40
CA ASP A 196 -3.82 -31.50 10.68
C ASP A 196 -5.12 -30.82 10.20
N PHE A 197 -5.08 -29.52 9.88
CA PHE A 197 -6.22 -28.69 9.46
C PHE A 197 -7.29 -28.53 10.56
N ARG A 198 -6.95 -28.60 11.83
CA ARG A 198 -7.89 -28.42 12.93
C ARG A 198 -8.64 -27.12 12.86
N GLY A 199 -9.97 -27.18 12.95
CA GLY A 199 -10.86 -26.03 12.86
C GLY A 199 -12.06 -26.25 11.94
N TYR A 200 -12.55 -25.15 11.40
CA TYR A 200 -13.70 -25.15 10.48
C TYR A 200 -13.59 -24.07 9.40
N ASP A 201 -14.36 -24.21 8.33
CA ASP A 201 -14.46 -23.20 7.28
C ASP A 201 -15.82 -23.21 6.57
N LEU A 202 -16.10 -22.11 5.83
CA LEU A 202 -17.06 -22.06 4.74
C LEU A 202 -16.24 -22.13 3.44
N TRP A 203 -16.39 -23.23 2.72
CA TRP A 203 -15.52 -23.63 1.65
C TRP A 203 -16.18 -23.53 0.27
N MET A 204 -15.36 -23.19 -0.72
CA MET A 204 -15.75 -23.27 -2.13
C MET A 204 -14.89 -24.31 -2.84
N GLU A 205 -15.55 -25.25 -3.57
CA GLU A 205 -14.89 -26.29 -4.35
C GLU A 205 -15.50 -26.38 -5.74
N GLY A 206 -14.79 -25.92 -6.75
CA GLY A 206 -15.28 -25.93 -8.12
C GLY A 206 -16.56 -25.12 -8.34
N GLY A 207 -16.77 -24.06 -7.56
CA GLY A 207 -17.98 -23.24 -7.54
C GLY A 207 -19.10 -23.76 -6.63
N LYS A 208 -18.93 -24.91 -5.98
CA LYS A 208 -19.88 -25.48 -5.01
C LYS A 208 -19.54 -25.00 -3.60
N VAL A 209 -20.57 -24.92 -2.75
CA VAL A 209 -20.44 -24.47 -1.36
C VAL A 209 -20.24 -25.70 -0.46
N GLY A 210 -19.25 -25.65 0.43
CA GLY A 210 -18.95 -26.72 1.36
C GLY A 210 -18.62 -26.24 2.77
N LEU A 211 -18.49 -27.19 3.65
CA LEU A 211 -18.10 -27.03 5.04
C LEU A 211 -17.07 -28.10 5.40
N HIS A 212 -16.04 -27.69 6.11
CA HIS A 212 -15.19 -28.61 6.89
C HIS A 212 -15.38 -28.34 8.37
N VAL A 213 -15.42 -29.40 9.17
CA VAL A 213 -15.29 -29.36 10.63
C VAL A 213 -14.28 -30.44 10.98
N ILE A 214 -13.09 -30.07 11.43
CA ILE A 214 -11.91 -30.95 11.47
C ILE A 214 -11.24 -30.94 12.85
N ASN A 215 -11.01 -32.12 13.42
CA ASN A 215 -9.98 -32.32 14.43
C ASN A 215 -8.66 -32.69 13.76
N LYS A 216 -8.66 -33.76 12.92
CA LYS A 216 -7.51 -34.28 12.18
C LYS A 216 -7.93 -34.72 10.79
N TRP A 217 -7.37 -34.14 9.74
CA TRP A 217 -7.69 -34.49 8.36
C TRP A 217 -6.90 -35.71 7.88
N PRO A 218 -7.55 -36.64 7.16
CA PRO A 218 -8.99 -36.81 6.96
C PRO A 218 -9.66 -37.75 7.99
N SER A 219 -8.91 -38.30 8.97
CA SER A 219 -9.33 -39.39 9.83
C SER A 219 -10.34 -39.05 10.91
N ASN A 220 -10.43 -37.75 11.28
CA ASN A 220 -11.36 -37.24 12.30
C ASN A 220 -11.94 -35.89 11.82
N ALA A 221 -12.93 -35.94 10.93
CA ALA A 221 -13.44 -34.78 10.24
C ALA A 221 -14.84 -34.96 9.68
N LEU A 222 -15.55 -33.87 9.47
CA LEU A 222 -16.71 -33.76 8.57
C LEU A 222 -16.33 -32.95 7.33
N LYS A 223 -16.72 -33.45 6.16
CA LYS A 223 -16.70 -32.68 4.92
C LYS A 223 -17.95 -32.94 4.10
N VAL A 224 -18.67 -31.87 3.81
CA VAL A 224 -19.83 -31.88 2.91
C VAL A 224 -19.70 -30.77 1.88
N VAL A 225 -20.25 -31.03 0.67
CA VAL A 225 -20.25 -30.06 -0.43
C VAL A 225 -21.62 -30.09 -1.10
N SER A 226 -22.16 -28.92 -1.47
CA SER A 226 -23.42 -28.81 -2.21
C SER A 226 -23.33 -29.51 -3.57
N LYS A 227 -24.43 -30.11 -4.04
CA LYS A 227 -24.50 -30.62 -5.43
C LYS A 227 -24.57 -29.48 -6.44
N ALA A 228 -25.32 -28.40 -6.12
CA ALA A 228 -25.42 -27.22 -6.96
C ALA A 228 -24.22 -26.28 -6.78
N LYS A 229 -23.88 -25.56 -7.85
CA LYS A 229 -22.91 -24.44 -7.81
C LYS A 229 -23.61 -23.16 -7.37
N ALA A 230 -22.87 -22.28 -6.68
CA ALA A 230 -23.29 -20.93 -6.41
C ALA A 230 -23.21 -20.07 -7.69
N PRO A 231 -24.13 -19.07 -7.87
CA PRO A 231 -24.12 -18.15 -9.00
C PRO A 231 -22.81 -17.34 -9.06
N ILE A 232 -22.31 -17.10 -10.28
CA ILE A 232 -21.13 -16.26 -10.51
C ILE A 232 -21.51 -14.81 -10.77
N LYS A 233 -20.64 -13.85 -10.38
CA LYS A 233 -20.80 -12.40 -10.60
C LYS A 233 -22.08 -11.81 -10.04
N LYS A 234 -22.76 -12.52 -9.14
CA LYS A 234 -23.98 -12.11 -8.45
C LYS A 234 -23.78 -12.24 -6.95
N TRP A 235 -24.25 -11.27 -6.19
CA TRP A 235 -24.32 -11.39 -4.74
C TRP A 235 -25.23 -12.54 -4.36
N THR A 236 -24.72 -13.48 -3.59
CA THR A 236 -25.38 -14.72 -3.21
C THR A 236 -25.16 -14.96 -1.72
N HIS A 237 -26.23 -15.24 -0.98
CA HIS A 237 -26.14 -15.60 0.43
C HIS A 237 -25.69 -17.06 0.57
N LEU A 238 -24.50 -17.27 1.12
CA LEU A 238 -23.93 -18.59 1.40
C LEU A 238 -23.96 -18.83 2.90
N PHE A 239 -24.68 -19.85 3.34
CA PHE A 239 -24.89 -20.09 4.76
C PHE A 239 -24.86 -21.58 5.09
N VAL A 240 -24.38 -21.91 6.29
CA VAL A 240 -24.31 -23.27 6.82
C VAL A 240 -24.85 -23.34 8.23
N THR A 241 -25.50 -24.45 8.57
CA THR A 241 -25.95 -24.77 9.91
C THR A 241 -25.41 -26.13 10.32
N TYR A 242 -25.11 -26.26 11.63
CA TYR A 242 -24.63 -27.51 12.23
C TYR A 242 -25.30 -27.72 13.58
N ASN A 243 -25.81 -28.91 13.84
CA ASN A 243 -26.59 -29.22 15.05
C ASN A 243 -25.74 -29.76 16.22
N GLY A 244 -24.42 -29.96 16.04
CA GLY A 244 -23.51 -30.42 17.11
C GLY A 244 -23.46 -31.93 17.30
N ASN A 245 -24.04 -32.73 16.40
CA ASN A 245 -24.10 -34.20 16.57
C ASN A 245 -22.87 -34.96 16.09
N ALA A 246 -21.82 -34.26 15.66
CA ALA A 246 -20.58 -34.80 15.09
C ALA A 246 -20.82 -35.71 13.84
N LYS A 247 -21.90 -35.48 13.11
CA LYS A 247 -22.26 -36.22 11.89
C LYS A 247 -22.64 -35.29 10.75
N VAL A 248 -22.45 -35.73 9.52
CA VAL A 248 -22.77 -34.93 8.32
C VAL A 248 -24.29 -34.72 8.14
N ASP A 249 -25.12 -35.58 8.71
CA ASP A 249 -26.58 -35.36 8.68
C ASP A 249 -27.01 -34.13 9.49
N GLY A 250 -26.24 -33.74 10.50
CA GLY A 250 -26.41 -32.52 11.27
C GLY A 250 -25.97 -31.23 10.59
N VAL A 251 -25.32 -31.30 9.41
CA VAL A 251 -24.89 -30.14 8.65
C VAL A 251 -25.88 -29.82 7.54
N GLU A 252 -26.29 -28.56 7.38
CA GLU A 252 -27.07 -28.13 6.22
C GLU A 252 -26.38 -26.96 5.51
N ILE A 253 -26.52 -26.91 4.18
CA ILE A 253 -25.96 -25.87 3.31
C ILE A 253 -27.11 -25.13 2.64
N TYR A 254 -27.00 -23.81 2.60
CA TYR A 254 -27.99 -22.93 1.96
C TYR A 254 -27.35 -21.99 0.95
N ILE A 255 -28.02 -21.79 -0.17
CA ILE A 255 -27.67 -20.83 -1.21
C ILE A 255 -28.93 -19.95 -1.42
N ASP A 256 -28.83 -18.63 -1.22
CA ASP A 256 -29.95 -17.69 -1.26
C ASP A 256 -31.15 -18.17 -0.42
N GLY A 257 -30.89 -18.59 0.83
CA GLY A 257 -31.91 -19.10 1.77
C GLY A 257 -32.50 -20.47 1.44
N LYS A 258 -32.13 -21.08 0.34
CA LYS A 258 -32.66 -22.37 -0.11
C LYS A 258 -31.71 -23.51 0.30
N LYS A 259 -32.24 -24.49 1.06
CA LYS A 259 -31.52 -25.68 1.45
C LYS A 259 -31.03 -26.44 0.20
N GLN A 260 -29.77 -26.88 0.19
CA GLN A 260 -29.14 -27.58 -0.91
C GLN A 260 -29.01 -29.08 -0.66
N GLN A 261 -29.11 -29.86 -1.71
CA GLN A 261 -28.65 -31.24 -1.66
C GLN A 261 -27.12 -31.23 -1.49
N LYS A 262 -26.63 -32.06 -0.57
CA LYS A 262 -25.20 -32.20 -0.25
C LYS A 262 -24.64 -33.55 -0.64
N ALA A 263 -23.35 -33.62 -0.94
CA ALA A 263 -22.55 -34.81 -1.08
C ALA A 263 -21.62 -34.94 0.13
N THR A 264 -21.66 -36.05 0.81
CA THR A 264 -20.75 -36.39 1.90
C THR A 264 -19.41 -36.82 1.34
N GLN A 265 -18.34 -36.25 1.82
CA GLN A 265 -16.96 -36.62 1.46
C GLN A 265 -16.21 -37.20 2.67
N GLN A 266 -16.53 -36.77 3.91
CA GLN A 266 -15.95 -37.28 5.14
C GLN A 266 -16.98 -37.22 6.28
N ASP A 267 -17.08 -38.25 7.13
CA ASP A 267 -18.01 -38.38 8.26
C ASP A 267 -17.41 -39.19 9.40
N SER A 268 -16.39 -38.64 10.07
CA SER A 268 -15.60 -39.35 11.09
C SER A 268 -15.25 -38.49 12.31
N LEU A 269 -15.89 -37.33 12.48
CA LEU A 269 -15.58 -36.38 13.57
C LEU A 269 -15.98 -36.96 14.95
N SER A 270 -15.09 -36.81 15.95
CA SER A 270 -15.34 -37.26 17.31
C SER A 270 -14.61 -36.48 18.38
N GLU A 271 -13.71 -35.53 18.01
CA GLU A 271 -12.86 -34.82 18.95
C GLU A 271 -12.86 -33.30 18.68
N THR A 272 -12.26 -32.54 19.60
CA THR A 272 -12.22 -31.07 19.59
C THR A 272 -11.71 -30.48 18.27
N ILE A 273 -12.34 -29.40 17.85
CA ILE A 273 -11.94 -28.60 16.67
C ILE A 273 -11.35 -27.24 17.07
N ILE A 274 -11.19 -26.97 18.38
CA ILE A 274 -10.65 -25.72 18.86
C ILE A 274 -9.20 -25.52 18.43
N THR A 275 -8.88 -24.34 17.96
CA THR A 275 -7.55 -23.90 17.56
C THR A 275 -7.28 -22.48 18.04
N ASP A 276 -6.01 -22.14 18.27
CA ASP A 276 -5.54 -20.81 18.63
C ASP A 276 -5.46 -19.83 17.44
N LYS A 277 -5.65 -20.32 16.22
CA LYS A 277 -5.59 -19.47 15.03
C LYS A 277 -6.76 -18.50 14.98
N PRO A 278 -6.56 -17.26 14.48
CA PRO A 278 -7.63 -16.28 14.31
C PRO A 278 -8.63 -16.73 13.24
N LEU A 279 -9.86 -16.24 13.32
CA LEU A 279 -10.83 -16.34 12.23
C LEU A 279 -10.39 -15.41 11.10
N ARG A 280 -10.41 -15.89 9.85
CA ARG A 280 -10.11 -15.09 8.66
C ARG A 280 -11.23 -15.15 7.64
N LEU A 281 -11.47 -14.03 6.96
CA LEU A 281 -12.31 -13.96 5.77
C LEU A 281 -11.41 -13.91 4.54
N GLY A 282 -11.72 -14.71 3.52
CA GLY A 282 -11.01 -14.73 2.25
C GLY A 282 -9.89 -15.73 2.14
N ARG A 283 -9.54 -16.45 3.22
CA ARG A 283 -8.55 -17.53 3.22
C ARG A 283 -8.52 -18.33 4.52
N ARG A 284 -7.88 -19.48 4.51
CA ARG A 284 -7.38 -20.19 5.71
C ARG A 284 -6.16 -19.45 6.28
N PHE A 285 -5.55 -19.99 7.32
CA PHE A 285 -4.41 -19.32 7.96
C PHE A 285 -3.23 -19.13 6.98
N ASN A 286 -2.85 -20.16 6.21
CA ASN A 286 -1.71 -20.08 5.29
C ASN A 286 -2.07 -20.26 3.80
N SER A 287 -3.23 -20.82 3.46
CA SER A 287 -3.59 -21.19 2.09
C SER A 287 -5.04 -20.88 1.73
N ALA A 288 -5.50 -21.49 0.65
CA ALA A 288 -6.91 -21.53 0.22
C ALA A 288 -7.55 -20.14 0.01
N GLN A 289 -6.83 -19.24 -0.61
CA GLN A 289 -7.24 -17.87 -0.87
C GLN A 289 -8.39 -17.77 -1.88
N THR A 290 -9.38 -16.97 -1.60
CA THR A 290 -10.52 -16.67 -2.48
C THR A 290 -10.30 -15.41 -3.31
N ASN A 291 -9.22 -15.43 -4.12
CA ASN A 291 -8.82 -14.25 -4.89
C ASN A 291 -9.90 -13.80 -5.88
N GLY A 292 -10.31 -12.52 -5.78
CA GLY A 292 -11.36 -11.89 -6.56
C GLY A 292 -12.76 -12.00 -5.96
N ALA A 293 -12.98 -12.75 -4.87
CA ALA A 293 -14.25 -12.75 -4.16
C ALA A 293 -14.53 -11.40 -3.50
N GLU A 294 -15.79 -10.98 -3.52
CA GLU A 294 -16.30 -9.88 -2.72
C GLU A 294 -17.14 -10.48 -1.59
N ILE A 295 -16.99 -9.99 -0.36
CA ILE A 295 -17.62 -10.53 0.85
C ILE A 295 -18.29 -9.38 1.60
N ASP A 296 -19.48 -9.64 2.14
CA ASP A 296 -20.30 -8.69 2.85
C ASP A 296 -21.20 -9.38 3.88
N ASP A 297 -21.65 -8.67 4.91
CA ASP A 297 -22.64 -9.07 5.91
C ASP A 297 -22.42 -10.48 6.48
N VAL A 298 -21.31 -10.66 7.22
CA VAL A 298 -20.94 -11.94 7.84
C VAL A 298 -21.65 -12.10 9.20
N ARG A 299 -22.36 -13.21 9.37
CA ARG A 299 -23.11 -13.49 10.62
C ARG A 299 -22.77 -14.85 11.20
N PHE A 300 -22.73 -14.93 12.55
CA PHE A 300 -22.55 -16.15 13.33
C PHE A 300 -23.62 -16.26 14.41
N TYR A 301 -24.18 -17.45 14.57
CA TYR A 301 -25.16 -17.79 15.59
C TYR A 301 -24.66 -18.96 16.44
N SER A 302 -24.98 -18.95 17.76
CA SER A 302 -24.61 -20.00 18.69
C SER A 302 -25.54 -21.20 18.69
N ARG A 303 -26.40 -21.34 17.68
CA ARG A 303 -27.28 -22.47 17.46
C ARG A 303 -27.45 -22.82 15.97
N SER A 304 -28.00 -23.99 15.71
CA SER A 304 -28.45 -24.34 14.38
C SER A 304 -29.73 -23.61 14.02
N LEU A 305 -29.71 -22.76 13.00
CA LEU A 305 -30.90 -22.08 12.49
C LEU A 305 -31.80 -23.04 11.72
N SER A 306 -33.13 -22.82 11.83
CA SER A 306 -34.11 -23.53 10.99
C SER A 306 -34.06 -23.03 9.54
N PRO A 307 -34.58 -23.82 8.57
CA PRO A 307 -34.64 -23.38 7.18
C PRO A 307 -35.41 -22.06 6.96
N LEU A 308 -36.44 -21.81 7.75
CA LEU A 308 -37.21 -20.57 7.69
C LEU A 308 -36.38 -19.37 8.15
N GLU A 309 -35.66 -19.50 9.26
CA GLU A 309 -34.79 -18.45 9.75
C GLU A 309 -33.66 -18.13 8.75
N VAL A 310 -33.04 -19.15 8.13
CA VAL A 310 -32.03 -18.92 7.07
C VAL A 310 -32.64 -18.22 5.87
N GLN A 311 -33.90 -18.55 5.50
CA GLN A 311 -34.61 -17.85 4.43
C GLN A 311 -34.85 -16.38 4.79
N VAL A 312 -35.21 -16.07 6.02
CA VAL A 312 -35.43 -14.70 6.51
C VAL A 312 -34.15 -13.89 6.40
N ILE A 313 -33.03 -14.38 6.97
CA ILE A 313 -31.76 -13.65 6.93
C ILE A 313 -31.18 -13.50 5.51
N SER A 314 -31.52 -14.40 4.59
CA SER A 314 -31.12 -14.28 3.18
C SER A 314 -31.91 -13.22 2.40
N ASN A 315 -33.03 -12.76 2.94
CA ASN A 315 -33.89 -11.75 2.32
C ASN A 315 -33.92 -10.44 3.13
N SER A 316 -33.42 -10.46 4.39
CA SER A 316 -33.49 -9.30 5.27
C SER A 316 -32.52 -8.20 4.87
N ASP A 317 -33.00 -6.97 4.96
CA ASP A 317 -32.18 -5.77 4.97
C ASP A 317 -31.39 -5.75 6.29
N PRO A 318 -30.05 -5.51 6.27
CA PRO A 318 -29.21 -5.52 7.47
C PRO A 318 -29.57 -4.44 8.50
N ILE A 319 -30.38 -3.46 8.12
CA ILE A 319 -30.83 -2.40 9.04
C ILE A 319 -32.06 -2.80 9.86
N SER A 320 -32.86 -3.75 9.39
CA SER A 320 -34.08 -4.18 10.11
C SER A 320 -33.78 -4.67 11.55
N PRO A 321 -32.72 -5.47 11.81
CA PRO A 321 -32.31 -5.82 13.16
C PRO A 321 -31.93 -4.61 14.02
N ILE A 322 -31.29 -3.61 13.42
CA ILE A 322 -30.89 -2.39 14.13
C ILE A 322 -32.11 -1.52 14.42
N LEU A 323 -33.09 -1.45 13.51
CA LEU A 323 -34.34 -0.73 13.72
C LEU A 323 -35.19 -1.36 14.85
N ALA A 324 -35.13 -2.67 15.04
CA ALA A 324 -35.81 -3.39 16.11
C ALA A 324 -35.24 -3.05 17.51
N ILE A 325 -33.98 -2.61 17.59
CA ILE A 325 -33.40 -2.14 18.84
C ILE A 325 -33.93 -0.74 19.15
N THR A 326 -34.41 -0.53 20.38
CA THR A 326 -34.85 0.80 20.83
C THR A 326 -33.70 1.80 20.72
N GLU A 327 -34.01 3.05 20.34
CA GLU A 327 -33.00 4.09 19.99
C GLU A 327 -31.93 4.28 21.09
N ASN A 328 -32.35 4.24 22.36
CA ASN A 328 -31.45 4.41 23.51
C ASN A 328 -30.49 3.23 23.71
N ASN A 329 -30.82 2.07 23.20
CA ASN A 329 -30.02 0.84 23.32
C ASN A 329 -29.15 0.58 22.08
N ARG A 330 -29.26 1.41 21.03
CA ARG A 330 -28.39 1.30 19.86
C ARG A 330 -27.00 1.79 20.16
N THR A 331 -25.99 1.00 19.79
CA THR A 331 -24.59 1.42 19.85
C THR A 331 -24.32 2.57 18.87
N LYS A 332 -23.18 3.27 19.04
CA LYS A 332 -22.77 4.33 18.13
C LYS A 332 -22.63 3.81 16.69
N ALA A 333 -22.01 2.64 16.49
CA ALA A 333 -21.84 1.99 15.20
C ALA A 333 -23.18 1.67 14.52
N GLN A 334 -24.15 1.14 15.28
CA GLN A 334 -25.49 0.87 14.78
C GLN A 334 -26.22 2.14 14.31
N LYS A 335 -26.09 3.24 15.08
CA LYS A 335 -26.64 4.54 14.68
C LYS A 335 -26.00 5.06 13.39
N GLU A 336 -24.69 4.93 13.24
CA GLU A 336 -23.95 5.34 12.03
C GLU A 336 -24.40 4.55 10.79
N ILE A 337 -24.64 3.24 10.92
CA ILE A 337 -25.16 2.40 9.83
C ILE A 337 -26.56 2.86 9.39
N LEU A 338 -27.47 3.13 10.32
CA LEU A 338 -28.79 3.64 9.97
C LEU A 338 -28.72 5.01 9.27
N VAL A 339 -27.86 5.90 9.76
CA VAL A 339 -27.59 7.20 9.14
C VAL A 339 -27.09 7.02 7.71
N SER A 340 -26.04 6.20 7.52
CA SER A 340 -25.47 5.94 6.20
C SER A 340 -26.53 5.36 5.25
N HIS A 341 -27.26 4.33 5.68
CA HIS A 341 -28.32 3.72 4.87
C HIS A 341 -29.39 4.73 4.45
N TYR A 342 -29.90 5.56 5.37
CA TYR A 342 -30.89 6.58 5.06
C TYR A 342 -30.39 7.55 3.99
N PHE A 343 -29.22 8.14 4.20
CA PHE A 343 -28.67 9.13 3.29
C PHE A 343 -28.30 8.53 1.93
N GLU A 344 -27.75 7.34 1.90
CA GLU A 344 -27.37 6.66 0.66
C GLU A 344 -28.56 6.09 -0.12
N SER A 345 -29.66 5.73 0.56
CA SER A 345 -30.83 5.13 -0.10
C SER A 345 -32.00 6.09 -0.31
N LYS A 346 -32.20 7.11 0.54
CA LYS A 346 -33.38 7.97 0.56
C LYS A 346 -33.10 9.42 0.18
N ASP A 347 -31.95 9.98 0.50
CA ASP A 347 -31.62 11.39 0.22
C ASP A 347 -30.94 11.56 -1.15
N LYS A 348 -31.73 12.00 -2.15
CA LYS A 348 -31.22 12.21 -3.52
C LYS A 348 -30.10 13.26 -3.61
N THR A 349 -30.12 14.28 -2.74
CA THR A 349 -29.11 15.32 -2.70
C THR A 349 -27.81 14.75 -2.16
N TYR A 350 -27.85 14.01 -1.06
CA TYR A 350 -26.71 13.31 -0.51
C TYR A 350 -26.09 12.33 -1.52
N GLN A 351 -26.92 11.50 -2.17
CA GLN A 351 -26.48 10.56 -3.21
C GLN A 351 -25.70 11.26 -4.33
N LYS A 352 -26.16 12.44 -4.78
CA LYS A 352 -25.47 13.22 -5.82
C LYS A 352 -24.10 13.68 -5.35
N ILE A 353 -24.00 14.25 -4.14
CA ILE A 353 -22.74 14.72 -3.56
C ILE A 353 -21.80 13.52 -3.33
N PHE A 354 -22.31 12.42 -2.83
CA PHE A 354 -21.55 11.20 -2.56
C PHE A 354 -20.97 10.58 -3.85
N ARG A 355 -21.71 10.58 -4.96
CA ARG A 355 -21.18 10.17 -6.28
C ARG A 355 -20.06 11.10 -6.73
N GLN A 356 -20.24 12.41 -6.61
CA GLN A 356 -19.19 13.38 -6.95
C GLN A 356 -17.92 13.17 -6.13
N LYS A 357 -18.08 12.88 -4.82
CA LYS A 357 -16.95 12.54 -3.95
C LYS A 357 -16.21 11.28 -4.47
N LYS A 358 -16.93 10.20 -4.79
CA LYS A 358 -16.33 8.98 -5.35
C LYS A 358 -15.60 9.21 -6.67
N ASP A 359 -16.19 10.00 -7.56
CA ASP A 359 -15.54 10.32 -8.85
C ASP A 359 -14.27 11.16 -8.64
N THR A 360 -14.29 12.09 -7.66
CA THR A 360 -13.12 12.89 -7.27
C THR A 360 -12.03 12.01 -6.66
N GLU A 361 -12.38 11.08 -5.77
CA GLU A 361 -11.44 10.12 -5.18
C GLU A 361 -10.78 9.24 -6.23
N LYS A 362 -11.57 8.73 -7.17
CA LYS A 362 -11.07 7.95 -8.30
C LYS A 362 -10.10 8.76 -9.16
N SER A 363 -10.45 9.99 -9.50
CA SER A 363 -9.60 10.88 -10.29
C SER A 363 -8.30 11.21 -9.55
N LEU A 364 -8.34 11.41 -8.23
CA LEU A 364 -7.19 11.66 -7.39
C LEU A 364 -6.27 10.42 -7.33
N GLU A 365 -6.85 9.23 -7.18
CA GLU A 365 -6.09 7.97 -7.18
C GLU A 365 -5.44 7.70 -8.55
N GLU A 366 -6.18 7.87 -9.64
CA GLU A 366 -5.64 7.74 -11.01
C GLU A 366 -4.48 8.71 -11.26
N LEU A 367 -4.62 9.97 -10.81
CA LEU A 367 -3.57 10.98 -10.94
C LEU A 367 -2.36 10.64 -10.05
N ARG A 368 -2.56 10.12 -8.84
CA ARG A 368 -1.48 9.65 -7.95
C ARG A 368 -0.74 8.44 -8.53
N ASN A 369 -1.45 7.53 -9.21
CA ASN A 369 -0.87 6.32 -9.79
C ASN A 369 -0.07 6.58 -11.08
N LYS A 370 -0.38 7.67 -11.82
CA LYS A 370 0.39 8.12 -13.00
C LYS A 370 1.66 8.86 -12.59
N LYS A 371 2.56 8.19 -11.86
CA LYS A 371 3.80 8.79 -11.37
C LYS A 371 4.84 8.93 -12.49
N LEU A 372 5.33 10.16 -12.69
CA LEU A 372 6.57 10.38 -13.41
C LEU A 372 7.72 10.21 -12.41
N THR A 373 8.58 9.24 -12.62
CA THR A 373 9.71 8.95 -11.73
C THR A 373 11.03 9.09 -12.45
N SER A 374 12.07 9.50 -11.72
CA SER A 374 13.45 9.45 -12.17
C SER A 374 14.28 8.63 -11.19
N MET A 375 15.21 7.84 -11.74
CA MET A 375 16.23 7.21 -10.91
C MET A 375 17.16 8.27 -10.35
N ILE A 376 17.55 8.12 -9.11
CA ILE A 376 18.52 8.97 -8.44
C ILE A 376 19.62 8.11 -7.81
N MET A 377 20.78 8.73 -7.60
CA MET A 377 21.80 8.14 -6.75
C MET A 377 21.43 8.45 -5.29
N GLY A 378 20.93 7.47 -4.56
CA GLY A 378 20.61 7.57 -3.14
C GLY A 378 21.78 7.16 -2.25
N ASP A 379 21.87 7.66 -1.01
CA ASP A 379 22.81 7.19 0.00
C ASP A 379 22.22 6.05 0.83
N ASN A 380 23.05 5.17 1.34
CA ASN A 380 22.65 4.22 2.36
C ASN A 380 22.22 4.97 3.63
N PRO A 381 21.24 4.45 4.39
CA PRO A 381 20.85 5.06 5.65
C PRO A 381 22.00 5.02 6.66
N PRO A 382 22.01 5.90 7.69
CA PRO A 382 23.10 6.04 8.64
C PRO A 382 23.56 4.74 9.31
N ASN A 383 22.64 3.80 9.54
CA ASN A 383 22.93 2.48 10.13
C ASN A 383 23.53 1.46 9.15
N LYS A 384 23.65 1.81 7.85
CA LYS A 384 24.22 0.97 6.79
C LYS A 384 25.28 1.71 5.96
N THR A 385 25.84 2.79 6.48
CA THR A 385 26.92 3.55 5.83
C THR A 385 28.13 2.63 5.55
N ARG A 386 28.61 2.66 4.32
CA ARG A 386 29.79 1.89 3.93
C ARG A 386 31.07 2.60 4.43
N LYS A 387 31.98 1.83 5.03
CA LYS A 387 33.32 2.31 5.40
C LYS A 387 34.20 2.35 4.16
N THR A 388 35.00 3.39 4.06
CA THR A 388 36.01 3.55 3.00
C THR A 388 37.39 3.31 3.57
N TYR A 389 38.26 2.66 2.81
CA TYR A 389 39.64 2.37 3.14
C TYR A 389 40.53 2.65 1.94
N VAL A 390 41.80 2.90 2.16
CA VAL A 390 42.78 2.90 1.07
C VAL A 390 42.86 1.49 0.49
N LEU A 391 42.76 1.37 -0.82
CA LEU A 391 42.97 0.10 -1.51
C LEU A 391 44.43 -0.07 -1.90
N MET A 392 45.10 -1.07 -1.36
CA MET A 392 46.50 -1.35 -1.64
C MET A 392 46.74 -1.50 -3.15
N ARG A 393 47.56 -0.62 -3.72
CA ARG A 393 47.79 -0.53 -5.19
C ARG A 393 46.50 -0.41 -6.02
N GLY A 394 45.46 0.21 -5.48
CA GLY A 394 44.17 0.34 -6.12
C GLY A 394 43.34 -0.95 -6.24
N GLN A 395 43.77 -2.06 -5.63
CA GLN A 395 43.10 -3.35 -5.75
C GLN A 395 41.87 -3.43 -4.83
N TYR A 396 40.68 -3.60 -5.42
CA TYR A 396 39.41 -3.65 -4.71
C TYR A 396 39.37 -4.71 -3.59
N ALA A 397 40.00 -5.86 -3.80
CA ALA A 397 40.03 -6.96 -2.85
C ALA A 397 41.02 -6.78 -1.69
N SER A 398 41.84 -5.70 -1.71
CA SER A 398 42.94 -5.48 -0.76
C SER A 398 42.79 -4.14 0.00
N PRO A 399 41.73 -3.92 0.78
CA PRO A 399 41.56 -2.71 1.58
C PRO A 399 42.48 -2.73 2.80
N ASP A 400 43.16 -1.62 3.06
CA ASP A 400 43.88 -1.40 4.33
C ASP A 400 42.87 -1.02 5.42
N LYS A 401 42.45 -2.00 6.20
CA LYS A 401 41.45 -1.83 7.26
C LYS A 401 42.04 -1.22 8.55
N SER A 402 43.32 -0.88 8.59
CA SER A 402 43.95 -0.26 9.76
C SER A 402 43.44 1.16 10.01
N LYS A 403 43.05 1.87 8.94
CA LYS A 403 42.57 3.26 9.01
C LYS A 403 41.37 3.47 8.14
N GLU A 404 40.24 3.81 8.77
CA GLU A 404 39.02 4.23 8.05
C GLU A 404 39.20 5.63 7.45
N ILE A 405 38.82 5.82 6.18
CA ILE A 405 38.90 7.07 5.45
C ILE A 405 37.54 7.75 5.44
N LEU A 406 37.48 8.97 5.94
CA LEU A 406 36.28 9.80 5.91
C LEU A 406 36.28 10.72 4.67
N PRO A 407 35.09 11.12 4.15
CA PRO A 407 35.01 12.03 3.03
C PRO A 407 35.70 13.37 3.32
N ASP A 408 36.60 13.80 2.44
CA ASP A 408 37.24 15.10 2.53
C ASP A 408 37.75 15.55 1.14
N THR A 409 38.14 16.83 1.05
CA THR A 409 38.65 17.46 -0.18
C THR A 409 40.18 17.50 -0.16
N PRO A 410 40.83 17.56 -1.35
CA PRO A 410 42.29 17.64 -1.43
C PRO A 410 42.86 18.87 -0.71
N ALA A 411 43.94 18.72 0.04
CA ALA A 411 44.53 19.75 0.90
C ALA A 411 45.07 20.97 0.13
N PHE A 412 45.44 20.81 -1.13
CA PHE A 412 45.94 21.91 -1.96
C PHE A 412 44.83 22.81 -2.52
N LEU A 413 43.53 22.43 -2.36
CA LEU A 413 42.37 23.24 -2.71
C LEU A 413 41.78 23.86 -1.45
N PRO A 414 40.93 24.91 -1.61
CA PRO A 414 40.23 25.48 -0.47
C PRO A 414 39.44 24.40 0.29
N PRO A 415 39.52 24.37 1.64
CA PRO A 415 38.82 23.34 2.42
C PRO A 415 37.28 23.46 2.27
N MET A 416 36.62 22.33 2.44
CA MET A 416 35.16 22.32 2.52
C MET A 416 34.73 23.08 3.80
N LYS A 417 33.80 24.02 3.69
CA LYS A 417 33.24 24.77 4.81
C LYS A 417 32.58 23.84 5.82
N GLU A 418 32.72 24.14 7.10
CA GLU A 418 32.21 23.29 8.20
C GLU A 418 30.70 23.06 8.18
N GLU A 419 29.94 24.07 7.70
CA GLU A 419 28.48 23.99 7.57
C GLU A 419 28.01 23.05 6.45
N LEU A 420 28.89 22.62 5.56
CA LEU A 420 28.53 21.69 4.47
C LEU A 420 28.55 20.24 4.95
N PRO A 421 27.51 19.45 4.63
CA PRO A 421 27.48 18.04 4.99
C PRO A 421 28.57 17.26 4.24
N LYS A 422 29.27 16.36 4.92
CA LYS A 422 30.30 15.48 4.34
C LYS A 422 29.70 14.37 3.46
N ASN A 423 28.92 14.77 2.44
CA ASN A 423 28.27 13.91 1.47
C ASN A 423 28.30 14.53 0.06
N ARG A 424 27.69 13.89 -0.93
CA ARG A 424 27.67 14.37 -2.32
C ARG A 424 27.05 15.75 -2.50
N LEU A 425 26.05 16.13 -1.68
CA LEU A 425 25.48 17.47 -1.73
C LEU A 425 26.49 18.51 -1.25
N GLY A 426 27.18 18.26 -0.14
CA GLY A 426 28.25 19.13 0.34
C GLY A 426 29.39 19.24 -0.65
N LEU A 427 29.80 18.12 -1.29
CA LEU A 427 30.81 18.13 -2.36
C LEU A 427 30.35 18.99 -3.55
N ALA A 428 29.08 18.88 -3.99
CA ALA A 428 28.55 19.70 -5.06
C ALA A 428 28.59 21.19 -4.71
N ASN A 429 28.19 21.56 -3.50
CA ASN A 429 28.25 22.93 -3.03
C ASN A 429 29.68 23.46 -2.95
N TRP A 430 30.64 22.64 -2.50
CA TRP A 430 32.05 22.97 -2.49
C TRP A 430 32.62 23.21 -3.91
N LEU A 431 32.28 22.34 -4.87
CA LEU A 431 32.67 22.52 -6.28
C LEU A 431 32.11 23.79 -6.90
N MET A 432 30.93 24.22 -6.45
CA MET A 432 30.23 25.42 -6.94
C MET A 432 30.54 26.67 -6.11
N ASP A 433 31.41 26.56 -5.11
CA ASP A 433 31.83 27.69 -4.31
C ASP A 433 32.51 28.75 -5.19
N LYS A 434 32.21 30.03 -4.94
CA LYS A 434 32.77 31.16 -5.72
C LYS A 434 34.29 31.24 -5.62
N ASP A 435 34.87 30.76 -4.51
CA ASP A 435 36.28 30.78 -4.25
C ASP A 435 37.03 29.51 -4.76
N HIS A 436 36.27 28.55 -5.35
CA HIS A 436 36.87 27.34 -5.92
C HIS A 436 37.64 27.66 -7.20
N PRO A 437 39.00 27.43 -7.25
CA PRO A 437 39.85 27.98 -8.30
C PRO A 437 39.66 27.30 -9.66
N LEU A 438 39.15 26.09 -9.74
CA LEU A 438 39.18 25.24 -10.93
C LEU A 438 37.83 25.13 -11.65
N THR A 439 36.72 24.97 -10.94
CA THR A 439 35.44 24.59 -11.56
C THR A 439 34.99 25.55 -12.67
N ALA A 440 34.98 26.85 -12.40
CA ALA A 440 34.59 27.83 -13.40
C ALA A 440 35.61 27.93 -14.56
N ARG A 441 36.92 27.91 -14.26
CA ARG A 441 37.98 27.99 -15.29
C ARG A 441 37.94 26.81 -16.25
N VAL A 442 37.80 25.59 -15.73
CA VAL A 442 37.70 24.37 -16.54
C VAL A 442 36.43 24.41 -17.39
N THR A 443 35.31 24.87 -16.82
CA THR A 443 34.01 24.95 -17.51
C THR A 443 34.04 25.94 -18.67
N VAL A 444 34.51 27.17 -18.44
CA VAL A 444 34.57 28.17 -19.51
C VAL A 444 35.62 27.85 -20.55
N ASN A 445 36.71 27.17 -20.20
CA ASN A 445 37.71 26.69 -21.14
C ASN A 445 37.10 25.64 -22.11
N ARG A 446 36.25 24.75 -21.61
CA ARG A 446 35.53 23.77 -22.43
C ARG A 446 34.50 24.44 -23.35
N TYR A 447 33.74 25.43 -22.84
CA TYR A 447 32.83 26.19 -23.72
C TYR A 447 33.57 26.97 -24.77
N TRP A 448 34.70 27.59 -24.43
CA TRP A 448 35.57 28.27 -25.37
C TRP A 448 36.03 27.30 -26.47
N GLN A 449 36.53 26.11 -26.09
CA GLN A 449 36.93 25.08 -27.04
C GLN A 449 35.82 24.66 -27.99
N THR A 450 34.60 24.48 -27.46
CA THR A 450 33.43 24.09 -28.26
C THR A 450 33.07 25.15 -29.30
N ILE A 451 33.22 26.43 -28.96
CA ILE A 451 32.82 27.55 -29.82
C ILE A 451 33.94 27.94 -30.83
N PHE A 452 35.19 27.97 -30.37
CA PHE A 452 36.31 28.45 -31.17
C PHE A 452 37.22 27.34 -31.73
N GLY A 453 36.93 26.06 -31.41
CA GLY A 453 37.69 24.88 -31.86
C GLY A 453 39.01 24.65 -31.12
N ARG A 454 39.60 25.65 -30.44
CA ARG A 454 40.82 25.54 -29.63
C ARG A 454 40.55 26.11 -28.25
N PRO A 455 40.94 25.41 -27.17
CA PRO A 455 40.77 25.89 -25.82
C PRO A 455 41.83 26.93 -25.44
N LEU A 456 41.57 27.78 -24.43
CA LEU A 456 42.55 28.71 -23.86
C LEU A 456 43.69 27.96 -23.13
N VAL A 457 43.36 26.87 -22.46
CA VAL A 457 44.32 25.89 -21.91
C VAL A 457 44.24 24.65 -22.82
N SER A 458 45.33 24.36 -23.54
CA SER A 458 45.36 23.33 -24.59
C SER A 458 45.25 21.89 -24.03
N THR A 459 45.37 21.70 -22.74
CA THR A 459 45.12 20.45 -21.99
C THR A 459 43.79 20.53 -21.20
N PRO A 460 42.61 20.44 -21.81
CA PRO A 460 41.35 20.73 -21.16
C PRO A 460 40.96 19.72 -20.05
N GLY A 461 41.63 18.58 -19.98
CA GLY A 461 41.55 17.56 -18.92
C GLY A 461 42.58 17.70 -17.82
N ASP A 462 43.59 18.54 -18.01
CA ASP A 462 44.71 18.71 -17.09
C ASP A 462 45.03 20.20 -16.87
N PHE A 463 44.73 20.67 -15.66
CA PHE A 463 45.04 22.00 -15.15
C PHE A 463 46.08 21.91 -14.01
N GLY A 464 46.72 20.75 -13.85
CA GLY A 464 47.79 20.49 -12.89
C GLY A 464 49.15 20.90 -13.36
N SER A 465 50.21 20.39 -12.69
CA SER A 465 51.61 20.75 -12.93
C SER A 465 52.14 20.35 -14.30
N GLN A 466 51.51 19.37 -14.97
CA GLN A 466 51.84 18.94 -16.34
C GLN A 466 50.94 19.58 -17.39
N GLY A 467 49.92 20.36 -16.97
CA GLY A 467 49.01 21.06 -17.85
C GLY A 467 49.67 22.23 -18.57
N SER A 468 49.13 22.58 -19.73
CA SER A 468 49.61 23.74 -20.51
C SER A 468 49.15 25.05 -19.84
N TRP A 469 50.02 26.05 -19.91
CA TRP A 469 49.65 27.40 -19.50
C TRP A 469 48.56 27.97 -20.43
N PRO A 470 47.62 28.75 -19.90
CA PRO A 470 46.59 29.38 -20.72
C PRO A 470 47.24 30.39 -21.66
N THR A 471 46.79 30.38 -22.94
CA THR A 471 47.25 31.35 -23.95
C THR A 471 46.90 32.79 -23.59
N HIS A 472 45.76 32.96 -22.91
CA HIS A 472 45.22 34.27 -22.45
C HIS A 472 44.77 34.18 -21.00
N PRO A 473 45.67 34.23 -20.00
CA PRO A 473 45.35 34.01 -18.59
C PRO A 473 44.30 34.97 -18.02
N GLN A 474 44.38 36.26 -18.42
CA GLN A 474 43.47 37.29 -18.00
C GLN A 474 42.04 37.06 -18.53
N LEU A 475 41.95 36.63 -19.80
CA LEU A 475 40.66 36.30 -20.39
C LEU A 475 40.02 35.10 -19.75
N LEU A 476 40.77 34.04 -19.49
CA LEU A 476 40.28 32.84 -18.79
C LEU A 476 39.75 33.18 -17.40
N THR A 477 40.52 34.01 -16.63
CA THR A 477 40.12 34.44 -15.30
C THR A 477 38.90 35.32 -15.32
N TRP A 478 38.80 36.25 -16.29
CA TRP A 478 37.64 37.10 -16.46
C TRP A 478 36.39 36.33 -16.81
N LEU A 479 36.46 35.42 -17.80
CA LEU A 479 35.35 34.56 -18.18
C LEU A 479 34.85 33.70 -17.01
N ALA A 480 35.77 33.13 -16.22
CA ALA A 480 35.43 32.32 -15.07
C ALA A 480 34.73 33.14 -14.00
N LYS A 481 35.23 34.35 -13.70
CA LYS A 481 34.62 35.25 -12.74
C LYS A 481 33.26 35.75 -13.21
N ASP A 482 33.14 36.18 -14.44
CA ASP A 482 31.87 36.62 -15.04
C ASP A 482 30.81 35.51 -15.02
N PHE A 483 31.22 34.26 -15.25
CA PHE A 483 30.33 33.09 -15.18
C PHE A 483 29.79 32.86 -13.78
N ILE A 484 30.64 32.97 -12.74
CA ILE A 484 30.25 32.88 -11.32
C ILE A 484 29.33 34.03 -10.93
N ASP A 485 29.73 35.28 -11.21
CA ASP A 485 29.03 36.49 -10.80
C ASP A 485 27.60 36.58 -11.40
N HIS A 486 27.38 35.94 -12.52
CA HIS A 486 26.05 35.83 -13.16
C HIS A 486 25.34 34.49 -12.91
N GLY A 487 25.62 33.85 -11.78
CA GLY A 487 24.89 32.67 -11.28
C GLY A 487 25.05 31.45 -12.17
N TRP A 488 26.23 31.23 -12.73
CA TRP A 488 26.54 30.06 -13.56
C TRP A 488 25.62 29.93 -14.79
N ASN A 489 25.26 31.07 -15.41
CA ASN A 489 24.31 31.12 -16.52
C ASN A 489 24.98 30.75 -17.85
N ILE A 490 24.90 29.46 -18.19
CA ILE A 490 25.52 28.87 -19.38
C ILE A 490 25.06 29.57 -20.68
N LYS A 491 23.76 29.81 -20.83
CA LYS A 491 23.21 30.44 -22.06
C LYS A 491 23.73 31.86 -22.24
N ARG A 492 23.84 32.63 -21.15
CA ARG A 492 24.42 33.97 -21.17
C ARG A 492 25.90 33.93 -21.57
N THR A 493 26.71 33.05 -20.99
CA THR A 493 28.12 32.90 -21.28
C THR A 493 28.37 32.51 -22.73
N ILE A 494 27.62 31.52 -23.26
CA ILE A 494 27.69 31.13 -24.65
C ILE A 494 27.30 32.31 -25.56
N LYS A 495 26.19 33.01 -25.26
CA LYS A 495 25.77 34.19 -26.03
C LYS A 495 26.86 35.25 -26.07
N GLN A 496 27.52 35.51 -24.96
CA GLN A 496 28.61 36.48 -24.85
C GLN A 496 29.80 36.09 -25.77
N MET A 497 30.18 34.80 -25.76
CA MET A 497 31.24 34.29 -26.63
C MET A 497 30.89 34.44 -28.12
N VAL A 498 29.70 34.01 -28.57
CA VAL A 498 29.29 34.10 -29.98
C VAL A 498 28.98 35.52 -30.46
N MET A 499 28.70 36.44 -29.54
CA MET A 499 28.51 37.86 -29.86
C MET A 499 29.80 38.66 -29.84
N SER A 500 30.92 38.05 -29.43
CA SER A 500 32.24 38.72 -29.40
C SER A 500 32.73 39.04 -30.79
N SER A 501 33.57 40.07 -30.92
CA SER A 501 34.23 40.40 -32.18
C SER A 501 35.12 39.24 -32.69
N THR A 502 35.73 38.48 -31.78
CA THR A 502 36.55 37.29 -32.12
C THR A 502 35.73 36.21 -32.83
N TYR A 503 34.47 36.03 -32.51
CA TYR A 503 33.61 35.02 -33.16
C TYR A 503 33.00 35.52 -34.48
N ARG A 504 32.80 36.82 -34.56
CA ARG A 504 32.09 37.47 -35.71
C ARG A 504 33.00 37.92 -36.81
N GLN A 505 34.29 37.68 -36.73
CA GLN A 505 35.28 37.98 -37.78
C GLN A 505 35.04 37.15 -39.04
#